data_0c4d9a15df89ae27972a6ee0e923791f
#
_entry.id   0c4d9a15df89ae27972a6ee0e923791f
#
_cell.length_a   1.000
_cell.length_b   1.000
_cell.length_c   1.000
_cell.angle_alpha   90.00
_cell.angle_beta   90.00
_cell.angle_gamma   90.00
#
_symmetry.space_group_name_H-M   'P 1'
#
loop_
_entity.id
_entity.type
_entity.pdbx_description
1 polymer ?
#
loop_
_entity_poly.entity_id
_entity_poly.type
_entity_poly.pdbx_seq_one_letter_code
_entity_poly.pdbx_strand_id
1 'polypeptide(L)'
;VSRAAEPETPVERPGAYRSRFTGALESLLAEKRFPKITIGDLVGRAHTSRRGFYEQFDSKEACLVALLKEAAATGSAQAAAAVDRTAPWQTQLRQLVTAWIGVVDARPAPMLSYIRDVPLLDAPISADLNQDAYVNVARAISAGAEFRESGGVALTRTRALILFGGLEKLAEDALQHGAAVHEHTEEAVRAAILLAAA
;
A
#
# COMPACT_ATOMS: atom_id res chain seq x y z
N VAL A 1 -32.40 20.75 -43.43
CA VAL A 1 -32.46 19.72 -42.36
C VAL A 1 -31.10 19.67 -41.69
N SER A 2 -30.99 20.34 -40.56
CA SER A 2 -29.73 20.46 -39.78
C SER A 2 -29.57 19.17 -38.96
N ARG A 3 -28.51 18.40 -39.23
CA ARG A 3 -28.16 17.19 -38.49
C ARG A 3 -27.53 17.65 -37.17
N ALA A 4 -28.22 17.45 -36.07
CA ALA A 4 -27.69 17.68 -34.73
C ALA A 4 -26.45 16.81 -34.52
N ALA A 5 -25.32 17.40 -34.11
CA ALA A 5 -24.13 16.69 -33.72
C ALA A 5 -24.44 15.91 -32.44
N GLU A 6 -24.23 14.59 -32.48
CA GLU A 6 -24.27 13.75 -31.27
C GLU A 6 -23.11 14.20 -30.34
N PRO A 7 -23.33 14.25 -29.01
CA PRO A 7 -22.28 14.62 -28.09
C PRO A 7 -21.18 13.55 -28.13
N GLU A 8 -19.98 13.96 -28.54
CA GLU A 8 -18.77 13.13 -28.43
C GLU A 8 -18.57 12.74 -26.96
N THR A 9 -18.70 11.46 -26.67
CA THR A 9 -18.34 10.90 -25.36
C THR A 9 -16.86 11.18 -25.12
N PRO A 10 -16.46 11.81 -24.00
CA PRO A 10 -15.03 12.07 -23.72
C PRO A 10 -14.27 10.75 -23.75
N VAL A 11 -13.25 10.66 -24.59
CA VAL A 11 -12.29 9.54 -24.61
C VAL A 11 -11.52 9.60 -23.28
N GLU A 12 -12.00 8.90 -22.26
CA GLU A 12 -11.31 8.77 -20.99
C GLU A 12 -9.94 8.12 -21.24
N ARG A 13 -8.90 8.67 -20.60
CA ARG A 13 -7.53 8.15 -20.71
C ARG A 13 -7.49 6.69 -20.30
N PRO A 14 -6.70 5.80 -20.97
CA PRO A 14 -6.67 4.35 -20.68
C PRO A 14 -6.44 3.98 -19.20
N GLY A 15 -5.73 4.81 -18.42
CA GLY A 15 -5.54 4.62 -16.98
C GLY A 15 -6.73 4.96 -16.10
N ALA A 16 -7.69 5.79 -16.59
CA ALA A 16 -8.82 6.25 -15.78
C ALA A 16 -9.83 5.11 -15.47
N TYR A 17 -10.01 4.18 -16.40
CA TYR A 17 -10.87 3.01 -16.16
C TYR A 17 -10.27 2.05 -15.16
N ARG A 18 -8.95 1.81 -15.22
CA ARG A 18 -8.25 0.92 -14.29
C ARG A 18 -8.35 1.42 -12.87
N SER A 19 -8.09 2.71 -12.62
CA SER A 19 -8.17 3.33 -11.29
C SER A 19 -9.61 3.40 -10.74
N ARG A 20 -10.63 3.46 -11.61
CA ARG A 20 -12.03 3.34 -11.14
C ARG A 20 -12.35 1.97 -10.55
N PHE A 21 -11.80 0.89 -11.11
CA PHE A 21 -11.98 -0.45 -10.57
C PHE A 21 -11.19 -0.70 -9.31
N THR A 22 -9.93 -0.24 -9.22
CA THR A 22 -9.14 -0.36 -7.98
C THR A 22 -9.76 0.46 -6.85
N GLY A 23 -10.24 1.68 -7.12
CA GLY A 23 -10.98 2.49 -6.14
C GLY A 23 -12.33 1.88 -5.72
N ALA A 24 -13.07 1.28 -6.67
CA ALA A 24 -14.30 0.55 -6.37
C ALA A 24 -14.02 -0.68 -5.49
N LEU A 25 -12.95 -1.42 -5.78
CA LEU A 25 -12.54 -2.56 -4.98
C LEU A 25 -12.16 -2.13 -3.56
N GLU A 26 -11.36 -1.08 -3.39
CA GLU A 26 -10.99 -0.56 -2.07
C GLU A 26 -12.23 -0.17 -1.24
N SER A 27 -13.16 0.54 -1.85
CA SER A 27 -14.43 0.90 -1.20
C SER A 27 -15.23 -0.33 -0.75
N LEU A 28 -15.28 -1.38 -1.59
CA LEU A 28 -15.96 -2.63 -1.26
C LEU A 28 -15.25 -3.43 -0.17
N LEU A 29 -13.92 -3.39 -0.11
CA LEU A 29 -13.12 -4.05 0.94
C LEU A 29 -13.35 -3.43 2.33
N ALA A 30 -13.74 -2.18 2.41
CA ALA A 30 -14.17 -1.56 3.66
C ALA A 30 -15.53 -2.09 4.16
N GLU A 31 -16.37 -2.63 3.28
CA GLU A 31 -17.70 -3.12 3.60
C GLU A 31 -17.76 -4.65 3.79
N LYS A 32 -16.96 -5.39 3.03
CA LYS A 32 -16.99 -6.87 3.03
C LYS A 32 -15.65 -7.47 2.63
N ARG A 33 -15.42 -8.72 3.05
CA ARG A 33 -14.20 -9.45 2.72
C ARG A 33 -14.10 -9.75 1.22
N PHE A 34 -12.87 -9.78 0.68
CA PHE A 34 -12.57 -10.01 -0.72
C PHE A 34 -13.26 -11.25 -1.34
N PRO A 35 -13.27 -12.44 -0.68
CA PRO A 35 -13.96 -13.60 -1.26
C PRO A 35 -15.44 -13.38 -1.57
N LYS A 36 -16.11 -12.46 -0.84
CA LYS A 36 -17.53 -12.12 -1.02
C LYS A 36 -17.77 -11.03 -2.07
N ILE A 37 -16.71 -10.41 -2.57
CA ILE A 37 -16.80 -9.40 -3.63
C ILE A 37 -16.92 -10.11 -4.97
N THR A 38 -17.90 -9.72 -5.77
CA THR A 38 -18.13 -10.23 -7.12
C THR A 38 -17.76 -9.20 -8.18
N ILE A 39 -17.57 -9.64 -9.43
CA ILE A 39 -17.40 -8.71 -10.56
C ILE A 39 -18.65 -7.84 -10.73
N GLY A 40 -19.84 -8.37 -10.41
CA GLY A 40 -21.06 -7.57 -10.39
C GLY A 40 -21.01 -6.38 -9.42
N ASP A 41 -20.47 -6.62 -8.21
CA ASP A 41 -20.27 -5.54 -7.24
C ASP A 41 -19.26 -4.48 -7.75
N LEU A 42 -18.16 -4.94 -8.35
CA LEU A 42 -17.11 -4.05 -8.88
C LEU A 42 -17.63 -3.16 -9.99
N VAL A 43 -18.32 -3.72 -10.99
CA VAL A 43 -18.84 -2.93 -12.11
C VAL A 43 -19.97 -2.00 -11.68
N GLY A 44 -20.81 -2.43 -10.72
CA GLY A 44 -21.84 -1.58 -10.12
C GLY A 44 -21.25 -0.39 -9.39
N ARG A 45 -20.25 -0.62 -8.52
CA ARG A 45 -19.57 0.43 -7.74
C ARG A 45 -18.76 1.36 -8.64
N ALA A 46 -18.10 0.82 -9.68
CA ALA A 46 -17.31 1.59 -10.64
C ALA A 46 -18.15 2.31 -11.70
N HIS A 47 -19.47 2.09 -11.72
CA HIS A 47 -20.38 2.60 -12.76
C HIS A 47 -19.92 2.26 -14.19
N THR A 48 -19.59 0.97 -14.41
CA THR A 48 -19.08 0.45 -15.66
C THR A 48 -19.82 -0.82 -16.09
N SER A 49 -19.29 -1.53 -17.10
CA SER A 49 -19.81 -2.81 -17.56
C SER A 49 -18.85 -3.96 -17.25
N ARG A 50 -19.37 -5.20 -17.27
CA ARG A 50 -18.53 -6.42 -17.19
C ARG A 50 -17.50 -6.47 -18.31
N ARG A 51 -17.87 -6.06 -19.54
CA ARG A 51 -16.95 -5.97 -20.67
C ARG A 51 -15.81 -5.00 -20.36
N GLY A 52 -16.11 -3.79 -19.86
CA GLY A 52 -15.10 -2.81 -19.46
C GLY A 52 -14.18 -3.32 -18.34
N PHE A 53 -14.69 -4.16 -17.43
CA PHE A 53 -13.84 -4.81 -16.44
C PHE A 53 -12.84 -5.77 -17.09
N TYR A 54 -13.30 -6.68 -17.94
CA TYR A 54 -12.44 -7.67 -18.60
C TYR A 54 -11.48 -7.09 -19.64
N GLU A 55 -11.71 -5.88 -20.11
CA GLU A 55 -10.75 -5.10 -20.91
C GLU A 55 -9.57 -4.58 -20.06
N GLN A 56 -9.70 -4.52 -18.71
CA GLN A 56 -8.68 -4.00 -17.80
C GLN A 56 -8.03 -5.09 -16.92
N PHE A 57 -8.79 -6.14 -16.59
CA PHE A 57 -8.37 -7.18 -15.65
C PHE A 57 -8.93 -8.54 -16.07
N ASP A 58 -8.07 -9.56 -16.07
CA ASP A 58 -8.47 -10.94 -16.38
C ASP A 58 -9.34 -11.55 -15.27
N SER A 59 -9.18 -11.07 -14.03
CA SER A 59 -9.90 -11.58 -12.86
C SER A 59 -10.02 -10.51 -11.76
N LYS A 60 -10.87 -10.74 -10.77
CA LYS A 60 -10.95 -9.86 -9.60
C LYS A 60 -9.68 -9.92 -8.75
N GLU A 61 -8.98 -11.04 -8.76
CA GLU A 61 -7.68 -11.25 -8.13
C GLU A 61 -6.61 -10.37 -8.79
N ALA A 62 -6.58 -10.27 -10.10
CA ALA A 62 -5.71 -9.35 -10.82
C ALA A 62 -6.00 -7.87 -10.49
N CYS A 63 -7.27 -7.52 -10.28
CA CYS A 63 -7.68 -6.20 -9.80
C CYS A 63 -7.19 -5.96 -8.36
N LEU A 64 -7.26 -6.96 -7.47
CA LEU A 64 -6.74 -6.86 -6.11
C LEU A 64 -5.23 -6.63 -6.11
N VAL A 65 -4.47 -7.41 -6.88
CA VAL A 65 -3.02 -7.23 -7.02
C VAL A 65 -2.68 -5.81 -7.49
N ALA A 66 -3.43 -5.29 -8.47
CA ALA A 66 -3.22 -3.92 -8.94
C ALA A 66 -3.49 -2.88 -7.84
N LEU A 67 -4.58 -3.01 -7.09
CA LEU A 67 -4.88 -2.14 -5.95
C LEU A 67 -3.76 -2.17 -4.90
N LEU A 68 -3.27 -3.36 -4.53
CA LEU A 68 -2.22 -3.51 -3.52
C LEU A 68 -0.88 -2.93 -4.00
N LYS A 69 -0.53 -3.09 -5.28
CA LYS A 69 0.64 -2.45 -5.90
C LYS A 69 0.54 -0.92 -5.87
N GLU A 70 -0.61 -0.38 -6.24
CA GLU A 70 -0.86 1.07 -6.22
C GLU A 70 -0.77 1.62 -4.78
N ALA A 71 -1.35 0.91 -3.81
CA ALA A 71 -1.30 1.28 -2.40
C ALA A 71 0.14 1.26 -1.86
N ALA A 72 0.90 0.20 -2.15
CA ALA A 72 2.30 0.08 -1.73
C ALA A 72 3.19 1.16 -2.38
N ALA A 73 3.02 1.43 -3.67
CA ALA A 73 3.79 2.45 -4.37
C ALA A 73 3.50 3.85 -3.83
N THR A 74 2.23 4.19 -3.67
CA THR A 74 1.80 5.50 -3.13
C THR A 74 2.27 5.67 -1.68
N GLY A 75 2.04 4.67 -0.84
CA GLY A 75 2.40 4.73 0.57
C GLY A 75 3.92 4.78 0.78
N SER A 76 4.71 4.00 0.03
CA SER A 76 6.16 4.05 0.12
C SER A 76 6.73 5.40 -0.36
N ALA A 77 6.15 5.99 -1.38
CA ALA A 77 6.53 7.35 -1.83
C ALA A 77 6.20 8.41 -0.77
N GLN A 78 5.02 8.33 -0.14
CA GLN A 78 4.64 9.22 0.95
C GLN A 78 5.58 9.07 2.16
N ALA A 79 5.89 7.83 2.55
CA ALA A 79 6.82 7.56 3.64
C ALA A 79 8.24 8.09 3.34
N ALA A 80 8.72 7.92 2.12
CA ALA A 80 10.00 8.47 1.69
C ALA A 80 10.04 10.00 1.72
N ALA A 81 8.96 10.64 1.26
CA ALA A 81 8.82 12.12 1.23
C ALA A 81 8.72 12.75 2.63
N ALA A 82 8.25 11.99 3.62
CA ALA A 82 8.12 12.46 5.00
C ALA A 82 9.46 12.53 5.76
N VAL A 83 10.55 11.95 5.19
CA VAL A 83 11.84 11.87 5.87
C VAL A 83 12.71 13.07 5.53
N ASP A 84 13.03 13.87 6.54
CA ASP A 84 14.10 14.89 6.47
C ASP A 84 15.47 14.19 6.52
N ARG A 85 16.14 14.14 5.36
CA ARG A 85 17.44 13.49 5.21
C ARG A 85 18.57 14.20 5.95
N THR A 86 18.38 15.45 6.37
CA THR A 86 19.36 16.25 7.13
C THR A 86 19.22 16.05 8.64
N ALA A 87 18.11 15.47 9.09
CA ALA A 87 17.88 15.21 10.51
C ALA A 87 18.76 14.07 11.05
N PRO A 88 19.01 14.00 12.37
CA PRO A 88 19.65 12.85 13.00
C PRO A 88 18.97 11.53 12.61
N TRP A 89 19.73 10.45 12.48
CA TRP A 89 19.24 9.17 11.96
C TRP A 89 18.05 8.59 12.75
N GLN A 90 17.99 8.82 14.07
CA GLN A 90 16.85 8.40 14.89
C GLN A 90 15.58 9.15 14.49
N THR A 91 15.70 10.43 14.15
CA THR A 91 14.60 11.26 13.66
C THR A 91 14.14 10.79 12.28
N GLN A 92 15.07 10.44 11.39
CA GLN A 92 14.75 9.88 10.07
C GLN A 92 13.96 8.57 10.20
N LEU A 93 14.35 7.65 11.09
CA LEU A 93 13.62 6.42 11.34
C LEU A 93 12.25 6.67 11.97
N ARG A 94 12.18 7.61 12.94
CA ARG A 94 10.89 8.03 13.51
C ARG A 94 9.93 8.52 12.43
N GLN A 95 10.39 9.39 11.57
CA GLN A 95 9.58 9.95 10.48
C GLN A 95 9.11 8.86 9.52
N LEU A 96 10.00 7.93 9.13
CA LEU A 96 9.66 6.81 8.26
C LEU A 96 8.58 5.91 8.86
N VAL A 97 8.76 5.47 10.11
CA VAL A 97 7.82 4.58 10.81
C VAL A 97 6.48 5.27 11.04
N THR A 98 6.51 6.53 11.51
CA THR A 98 5.28 7.32 11.72
C THR A 98 4.51 7.53 10.42
N ALA A 99 5.20 7.83 9.32
CA ALA A 99 4.56 8.01 8.02
C ALA A 99 3.96 6.69 7.50
N TRP A 100 4.65 5.55 7.66
CA TRP A 100 4.12 4.24 7.30
C TRP A 100 2.84 3.93 8.10
N ILE A 101 2.86 4.12 9.41
CA ILE A 101 1.68 3.93 10.28
C ILE A 101 0.53 4.83 9.84
N GLY A 102 0.80 6.11 9.55
CA GLY A 102 -0.20 7.05 9.05
C GLY A 102 -0.84 6.62 7.73
N VAL A 103 -0.07 6.02 6.82
CA VAL A 103 -0.60 5.45 5.56
C VAL A 103 -1.56 4.30 5.85
N VAL A 104 -1.22 3.41 6.79
CA VAL A 104 -2.07 2.27 7.16
C VAL A 104 -3.35 2.74 7.84
N ASP A 105 -3.27 3.67 8.80
CA ASP A 105 -4.45 4.20 9.49
C ASP A 105 -5.39 4.96 8.56
N ALA A 106 -4.84 5.69 7.58
CA ALA A 106 -5.65 6.42 6.60
C ALA A 106 -6.39 5.49 5.63
N ARG A 107 -5.83 4.31 5.32
CA ARG A 107 -6.38 3.35 4.34
C ARG A 107 -6.19 1.92 4.82
N PRO A 108 -6.93 1.47 5.86
CA PRO A 108 -6.73 0.14 6.45
C PRO A 108 -7.18 -1.02 5.54
N ALA A 109 -8.12 -0.78 4.62
CA ALA A 109 -8.71 -1.84 3.80
C ALA A 109 -7.71 -2.56 2.88
N PRO A 110 -6.78 -1.90 2.15
CA PRO A 110 -5.71 -2.56 1.42
C PRO A 110 -4.80 -3.40 2.32
N MET A 111 -4.38 -2.88 3.48
CA MET A 111 -3.53 -3.62 4.43
C MET A 111 -4.24 -4.87 4.96
N LEU A 112 -5.50 -4.75 5.37
CA LEU A 112 -6.28 -5.91 5.84
C LEU A 112 -6.47 -6.95 4.75
N SER A 113 -6.69 -6.53 3.50
CA SER A 113 -6.82 -7.46 2.37
C SER A 113 -5.49 -8.11 2.03
N TYR A 114 -4.38 -7.36 2.07
CA TYR A 114 -3.04 -7.90 1.91
C TYR A 114 -2.76 -9.04 2.91
N ILE A 115 -3.03 -8.82 4.18
CA ILE A 115 -2.79 -9.80 5.26
C ILE A 115 -3.70 -11.02 5.14
N ARG A 116 -4.99 -10.81 4.85
CA ARG A 116 -6.03 -11.87 4.94
C ARG A 116 -6.26 -12.62 3.63
N ASP A 117 -6.14 -11.93 2.51
CA ASP A 117 -6.64 -12.42 1.24
C ASP A 117 -5.50 -12.83 0.29
N VAL A 118 -4.32 -12.16 0.35
CA VAL A 118 -3.17 -12.52 -0.48
C VAL A 118 -2.68 -13.95 -0.23
N PRO A 119 -2.60 -14.47 1.02
CA PRO A 119 -2.23 -15.86 1.27
C PRO A 119 -3.17 -16.91 0.65
N LEU A 120 -4.38 -16.48 0.25
CA LEU A 120 -5.39 -17.33 -0.39
C LEU A 120 -5.34 -17.28 -1.91
N LEU A 121 -4.51 -16.39 -2.48
CA LEU A 121 -4.32 -16.30 -3.93
C LEU A 121 -3.37 -17.38 -4.44
N ASP A 122 -3.58 -17.81 -5.68
CA ASP A 122 -2.66 -18.69 -6.34
C ASP A 122 -1.26 -18.09 -6.45
N ALA A 123 -0.22 -18.91 -6.25
CA ALA A 123 1.17 -18.48 -6.24
C ALA A 123 1.60 -17.63 -7.46
N PRO A 124 1.20 -17.92 -8.70
CA PRO A 124 1.51 -17.05 -9.83
C PRO A 124 0.93 -15.64 -9.72
N ILE A 125 -0.27 -15.50 -9.12
CA ILE A 125 -0.96 -14.22 -8.98
C ILE A 125 -0.30 -13.40 -7.86
N SER A 126 0.01 -14.04 -6.73
CA SER A 126 0.64 -13.37 -5.57
C SER A 126 2.11 -13.04 -5.81
N ALA A 127 2.83 -13.79 -6.65
CA ALA A 127 4.24 -13.55 -6.98
C ALA A 127 4.47 -12.18 -7.65
N ASP A 128 3.44 -11.60 -8.25
CA ASP A 128 3.49 -10.28 -8.87
C ASP A 128 3.41 -9.12 -7.85
N LEU A 129 3.14 -9.43 -6.57
CA LEU A 129 3.17 -8.43 -5.50
C LEU A 129 4.61 -8.20 -5.04
N ASN A 130 5.18 -7.07 -5.45
CA ASN A 130 6.47 -6.62 -4.92
C ASN A 130 6.29 -6.05 -3.51
N GLN A 131 6.58 -6.86 -2.50
CA GLN A 131 6.45 -6.49 -1.08
C GLN A 131 7.63 -5.66 -0.58
N ASP A 132 8.68 -5.49 -1.39
CA ASP A 132 9.93 -4.85 -0.97
C ASP A 132 9.90 -3.30 -1.06
N ALA A 133 8.79 -2.67 -1.43
CA ALA A 133 8.75 -1.21 -1.64
C ALA A 133 9.23 -0.43 -0.40
N TYR A 134 8.66 -0.70 0.75
CA TYR A 134 9.07 -0.06 2.02
C TYR A 134 10.46 -0.51 2.50
N VAL A 135 10.78 -1.78 2.31
CA VAL A 135 12.13 -2.32 2.59
C VAL A 135 13.19 -1.57 1.79
N ASN A 136 12.94 -1.33 0.50
CA ASN A 136 13.85 -0.58 -0.35
C ASN A 136 13.95 0.89 0.06
N VAL A 137 12.85 1.53 0.45
CA VAL A 137 12.85 2.90 1.00
C VAL A 137 13.71 2.97 2.26
N ALA A 138 13.49 2.09 3.24
CA ALA A 138 14.26 2.09 4.48
C ALA A 138 15.77 1.87 4.24
N ARG A 139 16.10 0.96 3.33
CA ARG A 139 17.49 0.72 2.94
C ARG A 139 18.13 1.92 2.24
N ALA A 140 17.40 2.56 1.33
CA ALA A 140 17.87 3.75 0.64
C ALA A 140 18.10 4.93 1.60
N ILE A 141 17.22 5.10 2.60
CA ILE A 141 17.36 6.10 3.65
C ILE A 141 18.60 5.81 4.48
N SER A 142 18.74 4.61 5.02
CA SER A 142 19.82 4.24 5.92
C SER A 142 21.19 4.11 5.22
N ALA A 143 21.23 3.98 3.91
CA ALA A 143 22.45 4.01 3.12
C ALA A 143 22.96 5.44 2.81
N GLY A 144 22.18 6.48 3.11
CA GLY A 144 22.56 7.88 2.92
C GLY A 144 23.80 8.28 3.71
N ALA A 145 24.56 9.26 3.20
CA ALA A 145 25.74 9.76 3.89
C ALA A 145 25.37 10.37 5.24
N GLU A 146 24.33 11.20 5.26
CA GLU A 146 23.83 11.91 6.43
C GLU A 146 23.41 10.96 7.54
N PHE A 147 22.74 9.86 7.18
CA PHE A 147 22.34 8.82 8.13
C PHE A 147 23.56 8.19 8.84
N ARG A 148 24.62 7.88 8.08
CA ARG A 148 25.85 7.26 8.59
C ARG A 148 26.70 8.24 9.39
N GLU A 149 26.81 9.48 8.91
CA GLU A 149 27.56 10.55 9.60
C GLU A 149 26.96 10.93 10.95
N SER A 150 25.62 10.80 11.06
CA SER A 150 24.91 10.97 12.35
C SER A 150 24.97 9.76 13.28
N GLY A 151 25.69 8.69 12.91
CA GLY A 151 25.96 7.50 13.74
C GLY A 151 25.01 6.32 13.50
N GLY A 152 24.16 6.38 12.50
CA GLY A 152 23.30 5.26 12.13
C GLY A 152 24.02 4.18 11.32
N VAL A 153 23.61 2.93 11.48
CA VAL A 153 24.12 1.80 10.69
C VAL A 153 23.13 1.47 9.56
N ALA A 154 23.65 1.35 8.34
CA ALA A 154 22.84 1.01 7.18
C ALA A 154 22.07 -0.30 7.39
N LEU A 155 20.76 -0.25 7.20
CA LEU A 155 19.90 -1.42 7.34
C LEU A 155 20.21 -2.45 6.24
N THR A 156 20.61 -3.65 6.66
CA THR A 156 20.65 -4.80 5.74
C THR A 156 19.23 -5.15 5.29
N ARG A 157 19.12 -5.88 4.16
CA ARG A 157 17.80 -6.36 3.70
C ARG A 157 17.08 -7.17 4.80
N THR A 158 17.82 -7.99 5.54
CA THR A 158 17.26 -8.80 6.64
C THR A 158 16.70 -7.92 7.76
N ARG A 159 17.42 -6.90 8.20
CA ARG A 159 16.93 -5.98 9.24
C ARG A 159 15.72 -5.19 8.78
N ALA A 160 15.72 -4.73 7.53
CA ALA A 160 14.57 -4.03 6.97
C ALA A 160 13.34 -4.94 6.85
N LEU A 161 13.51 -6.22 6.49
CA LEU A 161 12.43 -7.22 6.49
C LEU A 161 11.91 -7.50 7.89
N ILE A 162 12.78 -7.60 8.91
CA ILE A 162 12.36 -7.77 10.30
C ILE A 162 11.55 -6.55 10.76
N LEU A 163 12.00 -5.35 10.42
CA LEU A 163 11.28 -4.12 10.78
C LEU A 163 9.88 -4.09 10.16
N PHE A 164 9.78 -4.23 8.83
CA PHE A 164 8.47 -4.11 8.16
C PHE A 164 7.58 -5.32 8.41
N GLY A 165 8.12 -6.53 8.52
CA GLY A 165 7.34 -7.70 8.94
C GLY A 165 6.78 -7.55 10.36
N GLY A 166 7.55 -6.95 11.26
CA GLY A 166 7.07 -6.59 12.60
C GLY A 166 5.98 -5.52 12.57
N LEU A 167 6.16 -4.47 11.76
CA LEU A 167 5.15 -3.41 11.58
C LEU A 167 3.85 -3.94 10.94
N GLU A 168 3.97 -4.81 9.93
CA GLU A 168 2.82 -5.47 9.32
C GLU A 168 2.05 -6.32 10.34
N LYS A 169 2.77 -7.09 11.17
CA LYS A 169 2.14 -7.90 12.21
C LYS A 169 1.49 -7.06 13.30
N LEU A 170 2.11 -5.95 13.66
CA LEU A 170 1.53 -4.96 14.59
C LEU A 170 0.25 -4.34 14.02
N ALA A 171 0.27 -3.94 12.74
CA ALA A 171 -0.90 -3.41 12.06
C ALA A 171 -2.02 -4.46 11.97
N GLU A 172 -1.67 -5.71 11.66
CA GLU A 172 -2.63 -6.83 11.67
C GLU A 172 -3.33 -6.95 13.02
N ASP A 173 -2.56 -7.00 14.10
CA ASP A 173 -3.08 -7.17 15.45
C ASP A 173 -4.00 -6.01 15.84
N ALA A 174 -3.53 -4.77 15.67
CA ALA A 174 -4.31 -3.57 15.98
C ALA A 174 -5.63 -3.53 15.20
N LEU A 175 -5.59 -3.68 13.88
CA LEU A 175 -6.77 -3.61 13.03
C LEU A 175 -7.75 -4.77 13.27
N GLN A 176 -7.28 -5.96 13.64
CA GLN A 176 -8.16 -7.08 13.99
C GLN A 176 -8.92 -6.85 15.29
N HIS A 177 -8.34 -6.10 16.21
CA HIS A 177 -8.95 -5.73 17.49
C HIS A 177 -9.71 -4.40 17.45
N GLY A 178 -9.77 -3.74 16.27
CA GLY A 178 -10.46 -2.46 16.09
C GLY A 178 -9.71 -1.27 16.70
N ALA A 179 -8.41 -1.42 16.97
CA ALA A 179 -7.52 -0.36 17.43
C ALA A 179 -6.86 0.36 16.25
N ALA A 180 -6.43 1.60 16.47
CA ALA A 180 -5.65 2.35 15.51
C ALA A 180 -4.17 1.97 15.64
N VAL A 181 -3.48 1.82 14.49
CA VAL A 181 -2.05 1.42 14.49
C VAL A 181 -1.17 2.50 15.13
N HIS A 182 -1.57 3.78 15.04
CA HIS A 182 -0.80 4.88 15.62
C HIS A 182 -0.68 4.84 17.15
N GLU A 183 -1.54 4.10 17.85
CA GLU A 183 -1.43 3.90 19.30
C GLU A 183 -0.12 3.18 19.68
N HIS A 184 0.50 2.46 18.73
CA HIS A 184 1.76 1.72 18.90
C HIS A 184 2.98 2.45 18.33
N THR A 185 2.85 3.71 17.86
CA THR A 185 3.91 4.42 17.15
C THR A 185 5.21 4.50 17.94
N GLU A 186 5.16 4.86 19.22
CA GLU A 186 6.38 5.04 20.03
C GLU A 186 7.15 3.73 20.23
N GLU A 187 6.44 2.60 20.39
CA GLU A 187 7.08 1.29 20.54
C GLU A 187 7.69 0.81 19.21
N ALA A 188 6.97 1.01 18.11
CA ALA A 188 7.44 0.69 16.77
C ALA A 188 8.70 1.51 16.39
N VAL A 189 8.72 2.79 16.72
CA VAL A 189 9.89 3.67 16.52
C VAL A 189 11.07 3.21 17.35
N ARG A 190 10.85 2.84 18.62
CA ARG A 190 11.91 2.32 19.50
C ARG A 190 12.53 1.05 18.94
N ALA A 191 11.71 0.13 18.47
CA ALA A 191 12.17 -1.10 17.82
C ALA A 191 12.99 -0.80 16.54
N ALA A 192 12.55 0.12 15.70
CA ALA A 192 13.27 0.53 14.50
C ALA A 192 14.66 1.12 14.82
N ILE A 193 14.74 1.97 15.85
CA ILE A 193 16.01 2.56 16.31
C ILE A 193 16.97 1.47 16.80
N LEU A 194 16.49 0.50 17.60
CA LEU A 194 17.33 -0.60 18.08
C LEU A 194 17.88 -1.47 16.93
N LEU A 195 17.10 -1.67 15.87
CA LEU A 195 17.56 -2.42 14.69
C LEU A 195 18.64 -1.69 13.89
N ALA A 196 18.72 -0.36 13.98
CA ALA A 196 19.68 0.45 13.26
C ALA A 196 20.88 0.94 14.12
N ALA A 197 20.86 0.67 15.41
CA ALA A 197 21.92 1.12 16.35
C ALA A 197 23.09 0.12 16.51
N ALA A 198 23.01 -1.08 15.90
CA ALA A 198 23.94 -2.18 16.18
C ALA A 198 24.94 -2.46 15.06
#